data_4d9003305a8628cb95427f07ca18a400
#
_entry.id   4d9003305a8628cb95427f07ca18a400
#
_cell.length_a   1.000
_cell.length_b   1.000
_cell.length_c   1.000
_cell.angle_alpha   90.00
_cell.angle_beta   90.00
_cell.angle_gamma   90.00
#
_symmetry.space_group_name_H-M   'P 1'
#
loop_
_entity.id
_entity.type
_entity.pdbx_description
1 polymer ?
#
loop_
_entity_poly.entity_id
_entity_poly.type
_entity_poly.pdbx_seq_one_letter_code
_entity_poly.pdbx_strand_id
1 'polypeptide(L)'
;MQVPLYRESGILFFKKEETMKEFKKLVSAFLVVAMVVTLVTITPSTDANAAVTIYSGKKITLTIGKSEKIYLKQKGAKFKTSNKKVATVNSKGVVKAKGIGTCKIKITVGSSSKNSKVTVVPKNVTIKAATLSGTTAKVTWKKVKGVKGYYVYKSTNANSGFKKVATVKGAKKTSATIKNLASGTTYFKVKAFGKSGKKTITSKKYSKAVSVKVWKLVWSDEFNGSSLDMNNWTYETGTGDGGWGNQEWQTYTAGDNAKVENGNLVIIPRMEWKNGNNAPSKVTSTRIITKNKKTFKYGKMEIRAKAAGGKGTWSAGWMLGDGTGDQRGWPYDGEIDIMEAMSGGVPQTIHCERFNNQSWSHGNKNYATGLTQAKSAETYHTYGIIWTDKYIQFTVDGVNKGLYDPSMYDASIYDQCWAFDHPFFFILNCAVGGNAAGEVSTDGWTNKGTVNGVTTWEDYYYVDYVRVYQ
;
A
#
# COMPACT_ATOMS: atom_id res chain seq x y z
N MET A 1 53.53 12.46 -28.78
CA MET A 1 52.70 13.13 -29.80
C MET A 1 51.29 13.26 -29.23
N GLN A 2 50.98 14.51 -28.96
CA GLN A 2 49.64 15.14 -28.89
C GLN A 2 48.45 14.36 -28.30
N VAL A 3 48.04 14.83 -27.11
CA VAL A 3 46.70 14.79 -26.54
C VAL A 3 45.83 15.84 -27.29
N PRO A 4 44.55 15.60 -27.46
CA PRO A 4 43.61 16.73 -27.34
C PRO A 4 42.66 16.56 -26.15
N LEU A 5 42.68 17.59 -25.36
CA LEU A 5 41.67 18.03 -24.40
C LEU A 5 40.26 18.02 -25.01
N TYR A 6 39.28 17.50 -24.25
CA TYR A 6 37.89 17.90 -24.43
C TYR A 6 37.35 18.53 -23.14
N ARG A 7 36.73 19.66 -23.35
CA ARG A 7 36.26 20.66 -22.43
C ARG A 7 35.03 20.20 -21.66
N GLU A 8 34.97 20.71 -20.45
CA GLU A 8 33.83 20.77 -19.52
C GLU A 8 32.51 21.24 -20.15
N SER A 9 31.41 20.64 -19.73
CA SER A 9 30.08 21.23 -19.73
C SER A 9 29.31 20.84 -18.42
N GLY A 10 29.85 21.30 -17.32
CA GLY A 10 29.12 21.40 -16.06
C GLY A 10 28.81 22.85 -15.81
N ILE A 11 27.58 23.30 -15.97
CA ILE A 11 26.89 24.45 -15.38
C ILE A 11 25.58 24.63 -16.16
N LEU A 12 24.48 24.01 -15.70
CA LEU A 12 23.13 24.48 -16.08
C LEU A 12 21.97 23.97 -15.20
N PHE A 13 22.24 23.39 -14.04
CA PHE A 13 21.15 22.94 -13.15
C PHE A 13 20.88 23.79 -11.91
N PHE A 14 21.75 24.74 -11.57
CA PHE A 14 21.56 25.57 -10.37
C PHE A 14 20.81 26.89 -10.59
N LYS A 15 20.50 27.29 -11.81
CA LYS A 15 19.80 28.56 -12.10
C LYS A 15 18.28 28.48 -12.18
N LYS A 16 17.69 27.29 -12.20
CA LYS A 16 16.24 27.13 -12.40
C LYS A 16 15.41 27.25 -11.10
N GLU A 17 15.97 26.96 -9.96
CA GLU A 17 15.25 27.11 -8.67
C GLU A 17 15.30 28.55 -8.12
N GLU A 18 16.40 29.26 -8.30
CA GLU A 18 16.46 30.66 -7.89
C GLU A 18 15.59 31.56 -8.78
N THR A 19 15.58 31.34 -10.08
CA THR A 19 14.69 32.07 -11.01
C THR A 19 13.22 31.79 -10.74
N MET A 20 12.85 30.57 -10.27
CA MET A 20 11.46 30.28 -9.88
C MET A 20 11.10 30.89 -8.52
N LYS A 21 12.02 31.03 -7.58
CA LYS A 21 11.79 31.74 -6.31
C LYS A 21 11.65 33.23 -6.53
N GLU A 22 12.50 33.82 -7.36
CA GLU A 22 12.42 35.26 -7.72
C GLU A 22 11.20 35.55 -8.59
N PHE A 23 10.84 34.68 -9.53
CA PHE A 23 9.59 34.79 -10.31
C PHE A 23 8.34 34.68 -9.43
N LYS A 24 8.33 33.81 -8.40
CA LYS A 24 7.24 33.75 -7.42
C LYS A 24 7.19 34.99 -6.51
N LYS A 25 8.32 35.58 -6.17
CA LYS A 25 8.37 36.86 -5.45
C LYS A 25 7.93 38.05 -6.33
N LEU A 26 8.32 38.05 -7.60
CA LEU A 26 7.87 39.08 -8.57
C LEU A 26 6.36 38.93 -8.87
N VAL A 27 5.83 37.73 -9.08
CA VAL A 27 4.38 37.51 -9.27
C VAL A 27 3.60 37.82 -8.01
N SER A 28 4.15 37.55 -6.81
CA SER A 28 3.55 37.96 -5.53
C SER A 28 3.60 39.48 -5.33
N ALA A 29 4.69 40.13 -5.74
CA ALA A 29 4.86 41.58 -5.71
C ALA A 29 3.98 42.28 -6.76
N PHE A 30 3.85 41.70 -7.99
CA PHE A 30 2.96 42.23 -9.02
C PHE A 30 1.47 42.05 -8.68
N LEU A 31 1.07 40.96 -8.00
CA LEU A 31 -0.29 40.80 -7.48
C LEU A 31 -0.59 41.77 -6.31
N VAL A 32 0.42 42.13 -5.50
CA VAL A 32 0.28 43.15 -4.47
C VAL A 32 0.29 44.53 -5.10
N VAL A 33 1.09 44.81 -6.14
CA VAL A 33 1.14 46.08 -6.85
C VAL A 33 -0.08 46.26 -7.76
N ALA A 34 -0.58 45.21 -8.43
CA ALA A 34 -1.85 45.30 -9.18
C ALA A 34 -3.08 45.48 -8.27
N MET A 35 -3.02 45.06 -6.98
CA MET A 35 -4.02 45.43 -5.97
C MET A 35 -3.81 46.88 -5.41
N VAL A 36 -2.66 47.48 -5.61
CA VAL A 36 -2.34 48.80 -5.08
C VAL A 36 -2.48 49.93 -6.15
N VAL A 37 -2.37 49.60 -7.44
CA VAL A 37 -2.41 50.60 -8.53
C VAL A 37 -3.87 50.93 -9.00
N THR A 38 -4.89 50.25 -8.51
CA THR A 38 -6.27 50.71 -8.57
C THR A 38 -6.69 51.41 -7.27
N LEU A 39 -5.79 52.07 -6.54
CA LEU A 39 -6.15 53.12 -5.65
C LEU A 39 -6.43 54.38 -6.51
N VAL A 40 -7.53 54.33 -7.25
CA VAL A 40 -8.29 55.55 -7.56
C VAL A 40 -8.46 56.20 -6.22
N THR A 41 -7.98 57.45 -6.05
CA THR A 41 -8.29 58.32 -4.93
C THR A 41 -9.79 58.62 -4.95
N ILE A 42 -10.56 57.63 -4.49
CA ILE A 42 -11.99 57.79 -4.25
C ILE A 42 -12.02 58.64 -2.96
N THR A 43 -12.17 59.94 -3.10
CA THR A 43 -12.56 60.83 -1.98
C THR A 43 -13.78 60.18 -1.34
N PRO A 44 -13.77 59.84 -0.05
CA PRO A 44 -14.93 59.23 0.57
C PRO A 44 -16.07 60.22 0.56
N SER A 45 -17.14 59.93 -0.12
CA SER A 45 -18.38 60.70 -0.09
C SER A 45 -18.83 60.80 1.36
N THR A 46 -18.94 62.06 1.84
CA THR A 46 -19.53 62.43 3.14
C THR A 46 -21.02 62.51 3.05
N ASP A 47 -21.61 62.22 1.89
CA ASP A 47 -23.06 62.28 1.68
C ASP A 47 -23.79 61.32 2.62
N ALA A 48 -24.48 61.87 3.60
CA ALA A 48 -25.21 61.13 4.63
C ALA A 48 -26.35 60.25 4.01
N ASN A 49 -26.70 60.45 2.76
CA ASN A 49 -27.73 59.75 2.02
C ASN A 49 -27.18 58.80 0.92
N ALA A 50 -25.87 58.73 0.75
CA ALA A 50 -25.29 57.85 -0.27
C ALA A 50 -25.56 56.36 0.04
N ALA A 51 -26.00 55.60 -0.97
CA ALA A 51 -26.27 54.16 -0.80
C ALA A 51 -25.01 53.39 -0.41
N VAL A 52 -25.08 52.55 0.63
CA VAL A 52 -23.93 51.76 1.11
C VAL A 52 -23.38 50.88 0.00
N THR A 53 -22.12 51.08 -0.37
CA THR A 53 -21.41 50.30 -1.39
C THR A 53 -20.42 49.38 -0.75
N ILE A 54 -20.60 48.05 -0.93
CA ILE A 54 -19.75 47.00 -0.41
C ILE A 54 -18.81 46.54 -1.53
N TYR A 55 -17.51 46.82 -1.42
CA TYR A 55 -16.50 46.36 -2.37
C TYR A 55 -16.23 44.87 -2.22
N SER A 56 -16.06 44.40 -0.96
CA SER A 56 -15.92 42.98 -0.66
C SER A 56 -16.65 42.60 0.64
N GLY A 57 -17.02 41.33 0.78
CA GLY A 57 -17.72 40.85 1.97
C GLY A 57 -19.27 40.92 1.88
N LYS A 58 -19.86 41.11 0.69
CA LYS A 58 -21.33 41.06 0.48
C LYS A 58 -21.89 39.66 0.84
N LYS A 59 -21.12 38.58 0.51
CA LYS A 59 -21.36 37.20 0.94
C LYS A 59 -20.07 36.66 1.52
N ILE A 60 -20.06 36.31 2.79
CA ILE A 60 -18.89 35.81 3.52
C ILE A 60 -19.13 34.37 3.90
N THR A 61 -18.15 33.48 3.60
CA THR A 61 -18.16 32.08 4.05
C THR A 61 -16.90 31.79 4.82
N LEU A 62 -17.02 31.73 6.15
CA LEU A 62 -15.91 31.52 7.08
C LEU A 62 -15.93 30.12 7.66
N THR A 63 -14.76 29.53 7.80
CA THR A 63 -14.58 28.41 8.69
C THR A 63 -14.60 28.88 10.14
N ILE A 64 -15.24 28.14 11.02
CA ILE A 64 -15.31 28.44 12.46
C ILE A 64 -13.92 28.83 13.02
N GLY A 65 -13.85 29.94 13.73
CA GLY A 65 -12.62 30.52 14.31
C GLY A 65 -11.82 31.43 13.38
N LYS A 66 -12.15 31.53 12.08
CA LYS A 66 -11.53 32.46 11.13
C LYS A 66 -12.24 33.80 11.09
N SER A 67 -11.57 34.81 10.55
CA SER A 67 -12.09 36.17 10.40
C SER A 67 -11.91 36.66 8.96
N GLU A 68 -12.74 37.64 8.56
CA GLU A 68 -12.70 38.32 7.26
C GLU A 68 -13.22 39.76 7.43
N LYS A 69 -12.65 40.73 6.73
CA LYS A 69 -13.04 42.14 6.78
C LYS A 69 -14.03 42.46 5.66
N ILE A 70 -15.05 43.25 5.99
CA ILE A 70 -15.94 43.87 5.01
C ILE A 70 -15.30 45.19 4.59
N TYR A 71 -15.13 45.39 3.28
CA TYR A 71 -14.61 46.64 2.72
C TYR A 71 -15.74 47.45 2.06
N LEU A 72 -15.75 48.72 2.39
CA LEU A 72 -16.80 49.68 1.97
C LEU A 72 -16.18 50.86 1.22
N LYS A 73 -16.98 51.52 0.37
CA LYS A 73 -16.62 52.80 -0.24
C LYS A 73 -16.63 53.91 0.81
N GLN A 74 -17.66 53.90 1.69
CA GLN A 74 -17.92 54.96 2.66
C GLN A 74 -17.13 54.78 3.96
N LYS A 75 -16.77 55.90 4.63
CA LYS A 75 -16.28 55.96 6.00
C LYS A 75 -17.44 56.03 7.01
N GLY A 76 -17.13 55.89 8.31
CA GLY A 76 -18.10 56.09 9.40
C GLY A 76 -19.17 54.98 9.53
N ALA A 77 -18.98 53.83 8.90
CA ALA A 77 -19.94 52.73 8.94
C ALA A 77 -20.08 52.13 10.34
N LYS A 78 -21.31 51.88 10.76
CA LYS A 78 -21.68 51.11 11.96
C LYS A 78 -22.06 49.69 11.53
N PHE A 79 -21.59 48.68 12.33
CA PHE A 79 -21.81 47.25 12.05
C PHE A 79 -22.55 46.56 13.19
N LYS A 80 -23.62 45.78 12.86
CA LYS A 80 -24.39 45.01 13.83
C LYS A 80 -24.67 43.60 13.30
N THR A 81 -24.32 42.59 14.07
CA THR A 81 -24.66 41.20 13.72
C THR A 81 -26.09 40.85 14.13
N SER A 82 -26.81 40.09 13.31
CA SER A 82 -28.12 39.54 13.66
C SER A 82 -28.03 38.32 14.59
N ASN A 83 -26.81 37.69 14.76
CA ASN A 83 -26.63 36.55 15.63
C ASN A 83 -25.16 36.43 16.09
N LYS A 84 -24.89 36.91 17.32
CA LYS A 84 -23.56 36.86 17.96
C LYS A 84 -23.05 35.43 18.20
N LYS A 85 -23.94 34.43 18.32
CA LYS A 85 -23.57 33.00 18.46
C LYS A 85 -22.98 32.44 17.17
N VAL A 86 -23.35 32.99 16.00
CA VAL A 86 -22.80 32.58 14.68
C VAL A 86 -21.54 33.38 14.34
N ALA A 87 -21.60 34.71 14.35
CA ALA A 87 -20.48 35.56 14.09
C ALA A 87 -20.61 36.91 14.84
N THR A 88 -19.45 37.47 15.23
CA THR A 88 -19.31 38.83 15.74
C THR A 88 -18.69 39.73 14.69
N VAL A 89 -18.92 41.04 14.81
CA VAL A 89 -18.25 42.05 13.98
C VAL A 89 -17.78 43.20 14.88
N ASN A 90 -16.61 43.78 14.60
CA ASN A 90 -16.09 44.93 15.32
C ASN A 90 -16.35 46.24 14.54
N SER A 91 -16.02 47.40 15.12
CA SER A 91 -16.16 48.73 14.51
C SER A 91 -15.35 48.88 13.21
N LYS A 92 -14.28 48.12 13.01
CA LYS A 92 -13.47 48.13 11.77
C LYS A 92 -14.01 47.19 10.68
N GLY A 93 -15.23 46.60 10.87
CA GLY A 93 -15.88 45.71 9.93
C GLY A 93 -15.28 44.31 9.86
N VAL A 94 -14.44 43.88 10.83
CA VAL A 94 -13.88 42.54 10.87
C VAL A 94 -14.89 41.57 11.47
N VAL A 95 -15.34 40.60 10.66
CA VAL A 95 -16.28 39.55 11.03
C VAL A 95 -15.50 38.35 11.53
N LYS A 96 -15.78 37.89 12.75
CA LYS A 96 -15.18 36.71 13.38
C LYS A 96 -16.21 35.59 13.53
N ALA A 97 -15.91 34.41 12.94
CA ALA A 97 -16.74 33.22 13.01
C ALA A 97 -16.71 32.58 14.41
N LYS A 98 -17.86 32.42 15.07
CA LYS A 98 -18.01 31.88 16.45
C LYS A 98 -18.66 30.50 16.47
N GLY A 99 -19.72 30.29 15.70
CA GLY A 99 -20.46 29.03 15.66
C GLY A 99 -21.03 28.76 14.27
N ILE A 100 -21.25 27.47 13.97
CA ILE A 100 -21.79 27.04 12.67
C ILE A 100 -23.22 27.59 12.49
N GLY A 101 -23.44 28.22 11.38
CA GLY A 101 -24.77 28.85 11.10
C GLY A 101 -24.71 29.91 10.01
N THR A 102 -25.80 30.64 9.89
CA THR A 102 -25.93 31.83 9.03
C THR A 102 -26.38 33.02 9.85
N CYS A 103 -25.85 34.19 9.56
CA CYS A 103 -26.33 35.46 10.08
C CYS A 103 -26.18 36.58 9.03
N LYS A 104 -26.75 37.75 9.33
CA LYS A 104 -26.56 38.99 8.56
C LYS A 104 -25.71 39.93 9.40
N ILE A 105 -24.80 40.66 8.77
CA ILE A 105 -24.16 41.86 9.33
C ILE A 105 -24.83 43.06 8.68
N LYS A 106 -25.63 43.79 9.47
CA LYS A 106 -26.18 45.07 9.04
C LYS A 106 -25.08 46.11 9.07
N ILE A 107 -24.90 46.83 7.99
CA ILE A 107 -23.93 47.90 7.77
C ILE A 107 -24.78 49.16 7.58
N THR A 108 -24.53 50.18 8.38
CA THR A 108 -25.26 51.44 8.33
C THR A 108 -24.27 52.60 8.14
N VAL A 109 -24.55 53.49 7.19
CA VAL A 109 -23.84 54.74 6.93
C VAL A 109 -24.89 55.81 6.77
N GLY A 110 -24.89 56.81 7.67
CA GLY A 110 -25.98 57.84 7.74
C GLY A 110 -27.32 57.14 7.91
N SER A 111 -28.28 57.47 7.05
CA SER A 111 -29.64 56.90 6.98
C SER A 111 -29.71 55.59 6.17
N SER A 112 -28.69 55.28 5.36
CA SER A 112 -28.67 54.12 4.47
C SER A 112 -28.13 52.87 5.16
N SER A 113 -28.69 51.69 4.78
CA SER A 113 -28.18 50.42 5.29
C SER A 113 -28.19 49.29 4.26
N LYS A 114 -27.20 48.39 4.37
CA LYS A 114 -27.10 47.09 3.60
C LYS A 114 -26.74 45.94 4.50
N ASN A 115 -26.98 44.72 4.02
CA ASN A 115 -26.64 43.49 4.74
C ASN A 115 -25.54 42.71 4.02
N SER A 116 -24.55 42.29 4.74
CA SER A 116 -23.64 41.21 4.35
C SER A 116 -24.15 39.87 4.89
N LYS A 117 -24.25 38.86 4.03
CA LYS A 117 -24.67 37.51 4.42
C LYS A 117 -23.45 36.71 4.86
N VAL A 118 -23.44 36.25 6.11
CA VAL A 118 -22.36 35.45 6.68
C VAL A 118 -22.82 33.99 6.83
N THR A 119 -22.00 33.07 6.34
CA THR A 119 -22.17 31.62 6.56
C THR A 119 -20.92 31.11 7.27
N VAL A 120 -21.08 30.54 8.45
CA VAL A 120 -19.99 29.89 9.19
C VAL A 120 -20.10 28.39 8.99
N VAL A 121 -19.06 27.80 8.43
CA VAL A 121 -18.97 26.36 8.13
C VAL A 121 -18.05 25.62 9.11
N PRO A 122 -18.22 24.30 9.30
CA PRO A 122 -17.31 23.48 10.08
C PRO A 122 -15.86 23.52 9.55
N LYS A 123 -14.88 23.23 10.42
CA LYS A 123 -13.54 22.86 9.96
C LYS A 123 -13.61 21.59 9.10
N ASN A 124 -12.68 21.44 8.14
CA ASN A 124 -12.56 20.23 7.39
C ASN A 124 -12.18 19.06 8.33
N VAL A 125 -12.61 17.86 7.98
CA VAL A 125 -12.32 16.66 8.75
C VAL A 125 -10.92 16.17 8.40
N THR A 126 -10.17 15.73 9.41
CA THR A 126 -8.95 14.94 9.25
C THR A 126 -9.31 13.48 9.44
N ILE A 127 -9.32 12.70 8.36
CA ILE A 127 -9.49 11.25 8.42
C ILE A 127 -8.24 10.62 9.02
N LYS A 128 -8.38 9.54 9.80
CA LYS A 128 -7.26 8.83 10.41
C LYS A 128 -6.89 7.62 9.57
N ALA A 129 -7.84 6.69 9.41
CA ALA A 129 -7.64 5.44 8.69
C ALA A 129 -8.98 4.89 8.20
N ALA A 130 -8.88 3.99 7.23
CA ALA A 130 -9.89 2.97 6.95
C ALA A 130 -9.23 1.60 7.14
N THR A 131 -9.88 0.71 7.90
CA THR A 131 -9.46 -0.68 8.09
C THR A 131 -10.52 -1.59 7.52
N LEU A 132 -10.11 -2.76 7.01
CA LEU A 132 -10.97 -3.74 6.36
C LEU A 132 -11.02 -5.04 7.20
N SER A 133 -12.22 -5.63 7.27
CA SER A 133 -12.43 -6.99 7.76
C SER A 133 -13.47 -7.64 6.85
N GLY A 134 -13.06 -8.64 6.07
CA GLY A 134 -13.85 -9.19 4.97
C GLY A 134 -14.27 -8.08 3.99
N THR A 135 -15.56 -7.91 3.75
CA THR A 135 -16.12 -6.84 2.91
C THR A 135 -16.59 -5.62 3.70
N THR A 136 -16.17 -5.49 4.97
CA THR A 136 -16.62 -4.43 5.88
C THR A 136 -15.48 -3.48 6.21
N ALA A 137 -15.62 -2.19 5.86
CA ALA A 137 -14.65 -1.15 6.22
C ALA A 137 -15.09 -0.38 7.47
N LYS A 138 -14.14 -0.13 8.38
CA LYS A 138 -14.28 0.81 9.48
C LYS A 138 -13.45 2.06 9.20
N VAL A 139 -14.15 3.19 8.95
CA VAL A 139 -13.53 4.49 8.65
C VAL A 139 -13.52 5.33 9.92
N THR A 140 -12.37 5.91 10.27
CA THR A 140 -12.17 6.71 11.48
C THR A 140 -11.61 8.10 11.17
N TRP A 141 -11.92 9.10 12.02
CA TRP A 141 -11.47 10.48 11.85
C TRP A 141 -11.28 11.23 13.16
N LYS A 142 -10.60 12.39 13.09
CA LYS A 142 -10.44 13.29 14.24
C LYS A 142 -11.74 14.06 14.49
N LYS A 143 -12.14 14.22 15.77
CA LYS A 143 -13.31 15.00 16.20
C LYS A 143 -13.21 16.45 15.73
N VAL A 144 -14.31 16.99 15.20
CA VAL A 144 -14.47 18.41 14.87
C VAL A 144 -15.39 19.06 15.91
N LYS A 145 -14.94 20.16 16.53
CA LYS A 145 -15.72 20.89 17.54
C LYS A 145 -16.93 21.61 16.92
N GLY A 146 -18.06 21.60 17.62
CA GLY A 146 -19.26 22.39 17.28
C GLY A 146 -20.12 21.82 16.15
N VAL A 147 -19.85 20.60 15.66
CA VAL A 147 -20.66 19.95 14.61
C VAL A 147 -21.83 19.16 15.19
N LYS A 148 -22.82 18.85 14.36
CA LYS A 148 -23.94 17.94 14.68
C LYS A 148 -23.67 16.50 14.24
N GLY A 149 -22.64 16.31 13.40
CA GLY A 149 -22.23 14.99 12.90
C GLY A 149 -21.37 15.05 11.64
N TYR A 150 -21.31 13.91 10.97
CA TYR A 150 -20.44 13.67 9.82
C TYR A 150 -21.20 12.93 8.72
N TYR A 151 -20.84 13.22 7.48
CA TYR A 151 -21.21 12.45 6.30
C TYR A 151 -19.99 11.70 5.81
N VAL A 152 -20.14 10.40 5.59
CA VAL A 152 -19.13 9.55 4.97
C VAL A 152 -19.53 9.34 3.51
N TYR A 153 -18.54 9.45 2.64
CA TYR A 153 -18.68 9.27 1.19
C TYR A 153 -17.75 8.19 0.73
N LYS A 154 -18.15 7.40 -0.27
CA LYS A 154 -17.29 6.42 -0.94
C LYS A 154 -17.27 6.62 -2.45
N SER A 155 -16.20 6.17 -3.09
CA SER A 155 -16.02 6.10 -4.54
C SER A 155 -15.05 4.99 -4.88
N THR A 156 -15.10 4.47 -6.10
CA THR A 156 -14.06 3.61 -6.69
C THR A 156 -12.93 4.42 -7.33
N ASN A 157 -13.09 5.74 -7.45
CA ASN A 157 -12.08 6.67 -7.96
C ASN A 157 -11.59 7.59 -6.82
N ALA A 158 -10.25 7.76 -6.69
CA ALA A 158 -9.62 8.56 -5.63
C ALA A 158 -10.05 10.05 -5.66
N ASN A 159 -10.33 10.59 -6.84
CA ASN A 159 -10.51 12.03 -7.04
C ASN A 159 -11.97 12.44 -7.27
N SER A 160 -12.81 11.57 -7.83
CA SER A 160 -14.17 11.87 -8.29
C SER A 160 -15.21 10.83 -7.86
N GLY A 161 -16.49 11.06 -8.20
CA GLY A 161 -17.56 10.07 -8.05
C GLY A 161 -18.01 9.77 -6.61
N PHE A 162 -17.64 10.59 -5.62
CA PHE A 162 -17.96 10.35 -4.21
C PHE A 162 -19.45 10.46 -3.90
N LYS A 163 -20.09 9.33 -3.59
CA LYS A 163 -21.48 9.23 -3.14
C LYS A 163 -21.55 9.09 -1.62
N LYS A 164 -22.53 9.77 -0.99
CA LYS A 164 -22.76 9.67 0.46
C LYS A 164 -23.31 8.30 0.81
N VAL A 165 -22.62 7.60 1.75
CA VAL A 165 -22.97 6.23 2.17
C VAL A 165 -23.36 6.14 3.65
N ALA A 166 -22.96 7.12 4.48
CA ALA A 166 -23.36 7.14 5.88
C ALA A 166 -23.56 8.54 6.42
N THR A 167 -24.47 8.65 7.40
CA THR A 167 -24.67 9.83 8.24
C THR A 167 -24.45 9.44 9.70
N VAL A 168 -23.40 9.99 10.30
CA VAL A 168 -23.05 9.76 11.71
C VAL A 168 -23.50 10.97 12.51
N LYS A 169 -24.61 10.82 13.29
CA LYS A 169 -25.13 11.86 14.17
C LYS A 169 -24.31 11.91 15.48
N GLY A 170 -23.92 13.12 15.91
CA GLY A 170 -23.18 13.37 17.14
C GLY A 170 -21.69 13.72 16.88
N ALA A 171 -21.23 14.83 17.48
CA ALA A 171 -19.85 15.31 17.33
C ALA A 171 -18.79 14.39 17.92
N LYS A 172 -19.17 13.55 18.91
CA LYS A 172 -18.25 12.60 19.59
C LYS A 172 -18.08 11.30 18.81
N LYS A 173 -19.04 10.93 17.94
CA LYS A 173 -18.95 9.71 17.13
C LYS A 173 -18.03 9.96 15.93
N THR A 174 -16.85 9.35 15.94
CA THR A 174 -15.76 9.61 14.99
C THR A 174 -15.38 8.39 14.16
N SER A 175 -16.31 7.46 13.98
CA SER A 175 -16.16 6.30 13.11
C SER A 175 -17.46 5.94 12.41
N ALA A 176 -17.35 5.23 11.31
CA ALA A 176 -18.45 4.59 10.60
C ALA A 176 -18.03 3.23 10.09
N THR A 177 -18.94 2.26 10.13
CA THR A 177 -18.79 0.94 9.53
C THR A 177 -19.57 0.90 8.23
N ILE A 178 -18.92 0.53 7.13
CA ILE A 178 -19.50 0.42 5.80
C ILE A 178 -19.38 -1.05 5.37
N LYS A 179 -20.49 -1.73 5.28
CA LYS A 179 -20.58 -3.16 4.94
C LYS A 179 -20.75 -3.38 3.43
N ASN A 180 -20.59 -4.63 3.00
CA ASN A 180 -20.86 -5.11 1.64
C ASN A 180 -20.11 -4.28 0.58
N LEU A 181 -18.81 -4.09 0.79
CA LEU A 181 -17.97 -3.51 -0.23
C LEU A 181 -17.77 -4.53 -1.36
N ALA A 182 -17.91 -4.08 -2.59
CA ALA A 182 -17.54 -4.88 -3.74
C ALA A 182 -16.03 -5.10 -3.78
N SER A 183 -15.57 -6.11 -4.50
CA SER A 183 -14.16 -6.32 -4.79
C SER A 183 -13.56 -5.07 -5.47
N GLY A 184 -12.26 -4.89 -5.27
CA GLY A 184 -11.53 -3.72 -5.75
C GLY A 184 -11.34 -2.64 -4.71
N THR A 185 -10.73 -1.53 -5.12
CA THR A 185 -10.38 -0.41 -4.25
C THR A 185 -11.58 0.51 -4.01
N THR A 186 -11.88 0.74 -2.73
CA THR A 186 -12.88 1.74 -2.31
C THR A 186 -12.19 2.86 -1.55
N TYR A 187 -12.40 4.09 -2.00
CA TYR A 187 -11.92 5.32 -1.37
C TYR A 187 -13.00 5.95 -0.51
N PHE A 188 -12.60 6.48 0.65
CA PHE A 188 -13.49 7.17 1.59
C PHE A 188 -13.05 8.61 1.81
N LYS A 189 -14.04 9.52 1.86
CA LYS A 189 -13.88 10.92 2.29
C LYS A 189 -14.96 11.27 3.29
N VAL A 190 -14.68 12.22 4.18
CA VAL A 190 -15.62 12.65 5.23
C VAL A 190 -15.81 14.16 5.19
N LYS A 191 -17.08 14.61 5.39
CA LYS A 191 -17.43 16.00 5.66
C LYS A 191 -18.11 16.11 7.02
N ALA A 192 -17.77 17.15 7.76
CA ALA A 192 -18.52 17.52 8.97
C ALA A 192 -19.74 18.35 8.60
N PHE A 193 -20.82 18.23 9.37
CA PHE A 193 -22.01 19.07 9.21
C PHE A 193 -22.52 19.67 10.51
N GLY A 194 -23.10 20.85 10.38
CA GLY A 194 -23.88 21.52 11.40
C GLY A 194 -25.26 21.93 10.88
N LYS A 195 -26.06 22.59 11.72
CA LYS A 195 -27.41 23.07 11.39
C LYS A 195 -27.50 24.57 11.62
N SER A 196 -28.29 25.24 10.76
CA SER A 196 -28.78 26.62 10.93
C SER A 196 -30.27 26.62 10.66
N GLY A 197 -31.08 26.51 11.71
CA GLY A 197 -32.49 26.16 11.56
C GLY A 197 -32.63 24.79 10.86
N LYS A 198 -33.49 24.71 9.86
CA LYS A 198 -33.69 23.50 9.03
C LYS A 198 -32.54 23.24 8.06
N LYS A 199 -31.67 24.22 7.76
CA LYS A 199 -30.62 24.14 6.75
C LYS A 199 -29.40 23.41 7.31
N THR A 200 -28.86 22.44 6.54
CA THR A 200 -27.58 21.76 6.83
C THR A 200 -26.41 22.53 6.20
N ILE A 201 -25.38 22.76 6.97
CA ILE A 201 -24.13 23.43 6.56
C ILE A 201 -22.97 22.43 6.73
N THR A 202 -22.23 22.19 5.64
CA THR A 202 -21.10 21.25 5.65
C THR A 202 -19.75 21.96 5.58
N SER A 203 -18.67 21.27 5.93
CA SER A 203 -17.29 21.75 5.70
C SER A 203 -17.06 22.08 4.22
N LYS A 204 -16.20 23.10 3.94
CA LYS A 204 -15.93 23.55 2.56
C LYS A 204 -15.40 22.41 1.68
N LYS A 205 -14.38 21.71 2.18
CA LYS A 205 -13.71 20.61 1.46
C LYS A 205 -14.02 19.27 2.12
N TYR A 206 -13.86 18.19 1.37
CA TYR A 206 -13.75 16.85 1.91
C TYR A 206 -12.45 16.69 2.73
N SER A 207 -12.35 15.65 3.54
CA SER A 207 -11.06 15.15 4.03
C SER A 207 -10.16 14.71 2.85
N LYS A 208 -8.87 14.45 3.12
CA LYS A 208 -8.08 13.59 2.21
C LYS A 208 -8.81 12.25 2.05
N ALA A 209 -8.57 11.55 0.95
CA ALA A 209 -9.07 10.20 0.76
C ALA A 209 -8.22 9.21 1.57
N VAL A 210 -8.85 8.15 2.04
CA VAL A 210 -8.22 6.89 2.47
C VAL A 210 -8.90 5.76 1.73
N SER A 211 -8.23 4.65 1.51
CA SER A 211 -8.77 3.52 0.76
C SER A 211 -8.64 2.21 1.51
N VAL A 212 -9.43 1.23 1.08
CA VAL A 212 -9.28 -0.19 1.35
C VAL A 212 -9.46 -0.95 0.04
N LYS A 213 -8.84 -2.11 -0.10
CA LYS A 213 -9.06 -3.01 -1.24
C LYS A 213 -9.68 -4.31 -0.74
N VAL A 214 -10.85 -4.67 -1.28
CA VAL A 214 -11.49 -5.99 -1.12
C VAL A 214 -10.94 -6.88 -2.22
N TRP A 215 -10.27 -7.92 -1.83
CA TRP A 215 -9.69 -8.89 -2.73
C TRP A 215 -10.75 -9.91 -3.18
N LYS A 216 -10.73 -10.29 -4.47
CA LYS A 216 -11.55 -11.37 -5.03
C LYS A 216 -10.63 -12.56 -5.30
N LEU A 217 -10.97 -13.75 -4.79
CA LEU A 217 -10.31 -14.99 -5.17
C LEU A 217 -10.50 -15.22 -6.68
N VAL A 218 -9.42 -15.32 -7.43
CA VAL A 218 -9.43 -15.51 -8.89
C VAL A 218 -8.90 -16.88 -9.28
N TRP A 219 -8.06 -17.50 -8.46
CA TRP A 219 -7.56 -18.85 -8.62
C TRP A 219 -7.14 -19.42 -7.27
N SER A 220 -7.32 -20.72 -7.11
CA SER A 220 -6.72 -21.48 -6.01
C SER A 220 -6.50 -22.93 -6.40
N ASP A 221 -5.57 -23.57 -5.73
CA ASP A 221 -5.52 -25.01 -5.56
C ASP A 221 -5.61 -25.30 -4.06
N GLU A 222 -6.65 -26.01 -3.68
CA GLU A 222 -6.94 -26.40 -2.28
C GLU A 222 -6.51 -27.85 -2.02
N PHE A 223 -5.91 -28.51 -2.99
CA PHE A 223 -5.44 -29.89 -2.95
C PHE A 223 -6.47 -30.88 -2.38
N ASN A 224 -7.76 -30.67 -2.67
CA ASN A 224 -8.87 -31.50 -2.19
C ASN A 224 -9.08 -32.79 -2.99
N GLY A 225 -8.32 -32.99 -4.07
CA GLY A 225 -8.37 -34.20 -4.90
C GLY A 225 -7.64 -35.39 -4.28
N SER A 226 -7.50 -36.45 -5.06
CA SER A 226 -6.68 -37.64 -4.74
C SER A 226 -5.33 -37.66 -5.49
N SER A 227 -5.11 -36.70 -6.37
CA SER A 227 -3.89 -36.54 -7.16
C SER A 227 -3.65 -35.07 -7.51
N LEU A 228 -2.44 -34.73 -7.92
CA LEU A 228 -2.09 -33.39 -8.39
C LEU A 228 -2.86 -33.05 -9.67
N ASP A 229 -3.47 -31.86 -9.71
CA ASP A 229 -4.17 -31.38 -10.91
C ASP A 229 -3.16 -30.95 -11.99
N MET A 230 -2.93 -31.81 -12.95
CA MET A 230 -2.02 -31.56 -14.06
C MET A 230 -2.48 -30.46 -15.03
N ASN A 231 -3.69 -29.91 -14.88
CA ASN A 231 -4.10 -28.71 -15.60
C ASN A 231 -3.52 -27.43 -14.96
N ASN A 232 -3.13 -27.50 -13.70
CA ASN A 232 -2.51 -26.40 -12.96
C ASN A 232 -0.99 -26.57 -12.83
N TRP A 233 -0.50 -27.81 -12.66
CA TRP A 233 0.88 -28.09 -12.30
C TRP A 233 1.60 -28.94 -13.34
N THR A 234 2.94 -28.84 -13.34
CA THR A 234 3.85 -29.69 -14.09
C THR A 234 4.98 -30.10 -13.15
N TYR A 235 5.41 -31.35 -13.16
CA TYR A 235 6.61 -31.80 -12.49
C TYR A 235 7.85 -31.31 -13.26
N GLU A 236 8.81 -30.73 -12.56
CA GLU A 236 10.18 -30.60 -13.03
C GLU A 236 11.00 -31.73 -12.43
N THR A 237 11.83 -32.38 -13.26
CA THR A 237 12.55 -33.60 -12.87
C THR A 237 14.05 -33.47 -13.10
N GLY A 238 14.83 -34.35 -12.44
CA GLY A 238 16.28 -34.38 -12.56
C GLY A 238 16.99 -33.55 -11.51
N THR A 239 18.25 -33.26 -11.76
CA THR A 239 19.15 -32.56 -10.82
C THR A 239 19.37 -31.09 -11.17
N GLY A 240 18.88 -30.64 -12.32
CA GLY A 240 19.13 -29.28 -12.84
C GLY A 240 20.61 -28.99 -13.06
N ASP A 241 20.91 -27.84 -13.63
CA ASP A 241 22.31 -27.41 -13.81
C ASP A 241 22.90 -26.97 -12.46
N GLY A 242 24.06 -27.51 -12.09
CA GLY A 242 24.73 -27.21 -10.84
C GLY A 242 23.91 -27.47 -9.58
N GLY A 243 23.04 -28.52 -9.57
CA GLY A 243 22.08 -28.75 -8.48
C GLY A 243 21.11 -27.61 -8.35
N TRP A 244 20.36 -27.31 -9.44
CA TRP A 244 19.40 -26.21 -9.55
C TRP A 244 19.99 -24.82 -9.22
N GLY A 245 21.30 -24.66 -9.50
CA GLY A 245 22.04 -23.42 -9.21
C GLY A 245 22.51 -23.27 -7.76
N ASN A 246 22.12 -24.17 -6.85
CA ASN A 246 22.37 -24.10 -5.41
C ASN A 246 23.18 -25.27 -4.84
N GLN A 247 23.74 -26.14 -5.68
CA GLN A 247 24.42 -27.38 -5.27
C GLN A 247 23.49 -28.30 -4.44
N GLU A 248 22.23 -28.33 -4.74
CA GLU A 248 21.23 -29.19 -4.10
C GLU A 248 21.50 -30.65 -4.43
N TRP A 249 21.19 -31.57 -3.50
CA TRP A 249 21.58 -32.98 -3.59
C TRP A 249 20.52 -33.88 -4.24
N GLN A 250 19.26 -33.49 -4.22
CA GLN A 250 18.17 -34.34 -4.67
C GLN A 250 18.03 -34.40 -6.19
N THR A 251 17.58 -35.55 -6.64
CA THR A 251 16.91 -35.69 -7.95
C THR A 251 15.43 -35.47 -7.75
N TYR A 252 14.84 -34.52 -8.44
CA TYR A 252 13.38 -34.36 -8.45
C TYR A 252 12.72 -35.39 -9.33
N THR A 253 11.60 -35.98 -8.84
CA THR A 253 10.85 -37.05 -9.50
C THR A 253 9.44 -36.61 -9.89
N ALA A 254 8.83 -37.31 -10.85
CA ALA A 254 7.46 -37.06 -11.29
C ALA A 254 6.47 -37.95 -10.52
N GLY A 255 6.08 -37.54 -9.31
CA GLY A 255 5.05 -38.19 -8.53
C GLY A 255 5.53 -39.14 -7.43
N ASP A 256 6.74 -39.75 -7.52
CA ASP A 256 7.23 -40.70 -6.51
C ASP A 256 7.47 -40.06 -5.11
N ASN A 257 7.70 -38.75 -5.10
CA ASN A 257 7.98 -37.97 -3.91
C ASN A 257 6.86 -36.94 -3.64
N ALA A 258 5.66 -37.13 -4.19
CA ALA A 258 4.51 -36.28 -3.93
C ALA A 258 3.21 -37.09 -3.87
N LYS A 259 2.30 -36.64 -3.02
CA LYS A 259 0.91 -37.14 -2.98
C LYS A 259 -0.07 -36.03 -2.62
N VAL A 260 -1.30 -36.18 -3.03
CA VAL A 260 -2.40 -35.31 -2.58
C VAL A 260 -3.28 -36.16 -1.66
N GLU A 261 -3.34 -35.78 -0.40
CA GLU A 261 -4.14 -36.48 0.61
C GLU A 261 -4.61 -35.54 1.71
N ASN A 262 -5.76 -35.80 2.27
CA ASN A 262 -6.33 -35.08 3.41
C ASN A 262 -6.37 -33.55 3.20
N GLY A 263 -6.63 -33.12 1.96
CA GLY A 263 -6.67 -31.69 1.60
C GLY A 263 -5.29 -31.02 1.58
N ASN A 264 -4.24 -31.77 1.33
CA ASN A 264 -2.89 -31.25 1.21
C ASN A 264 -2.16 -31.85 0.00
N LEU A 265 -1.33 -31.04 -0.64
CA LEU A 265 -0.17 -31.52 -1.34
C LEU A 265 0.90 -31.87 -0.30
N VAL A 266 1.42 -33.08 -0.33
CA VAL A 266 2.52 -33.55 0.51
C VAL A 266 3.74 -33.81 -0.37
N ILE A 267 4.77 -32.98 -0.26
CA ILE A 267 6.07 -33.21 -0.88
C ILE A 267 6.93 -34.00 0.10
N ILE A 268 7.54 -35.08 -0.37
CA ILE A 268 8.22 -36.08 0.47
C ILE A 268 9.70 -36.14 0.07
N PRO A 269 10.58 -35.28 0.62
CA PRO A 269 12.02 -35.49 0.48
C PRO A 269 12.41 -36.82 1.11
N ARG A 270 13.23 -37.59 0.41
CA ARG A 270 13.67 -38.92 0.81
C ARG A 270 15.17 -39.05 0.67
N MET A 271 15.78 -39.64 1.69
CA MET A 271 17.21 -40.02 1.69
C MET A 271 17.34 -41.52 1.85
N GLU A 272 18.20 -42.13 1.05
CA GLU A 272 18.65 -43.51 1.21
C GLU A 272 20.10 -43.49 1.74
N TRP A 273 20.30 -44.08 2.91
CA TRP A 273 21.59 -44.07 3.57
C TRP A 273 22.14 -45.50 3.68
N LYS A 274 23.22 -45.76 2.98
CA LYS A 274 23.89 -47.07 3.05
C LYS A 274 24.71 -47.15 4.31
N ASN A 275 24.62 -48.30 5.04
CA ASN A 275 25.38 -48.52 6.28
C ASN A 275 26.87 -48.30 6.05
N GLY A 276 27.50 -47.54 6.96
CA GLY A 276 28.92 -47.21 6.90
C GLY A 276 29.28 -45.99 6.06
N ASN A 277 28.34 -45.35 5.38
CA ASN A 277 28.59 -44.12 4.62
C ASN A 277 28.43 -42.88 5.52
N ASN A 278 29.21 -41.84 5.23
CA ASN A 278 29.09 -40.52 5.90
C ASN A 278 28.09 -39.57 5.22
N ALA A 279 27.50 -40.00 4.11
CA ALA A 279 26.50 -39.20 3.36
C ALA A 279 25.45 -40.14 2.74
N PRO A 280 24.24 -39.63 2.42
CA PRO A 280 23.25 -40.42 1.74
C PRO A 280 23.73 -40.86 0.36
N SER A 281 23.38 -42.13 0.01
CA SER A 281 23.70 -42.71 -1.30
C SER A 281 22.75 -42.24 -2.41
N LYS A 282 21.56 -41.79 -2.01
CA LYS A 282 20.56 -41.28 -2.93
C LYS A 282 19.66 -40.30 -2.20
N VAL A 283 19.32 -39.21 -2.86
CA VAL A 283 18.36 -38.22 -2.36
C VAL A 283 17.34 -37.92 -3.47
N THR A 284 16.06 -37.97 -3.13
CA THR A 284 14.97 -37.67 -4.06
C THR A 284 13.94 -36.71 -3.42
N SER A 285 13.25 -35.93 -4.24
CA SER A 285 12.19 -35.03 -3.78
C SER A 285 11.26 -34.67 -4.95
N THR A 286 10.43 -33.66 -4.77
CA THR A 286 9.52 -33.15 -5.80
C THR A 286 9.66 -31.64 -5.94
N ARG A 287 9.59 -31.18 -7.21
CA ARG A 287 9.41 -29.81 -7.62
C ARG A 287 8.28 -29.75 -8.64
N ILE A 288 7.29 -28.89 -8.38
CA ILE A 288 6.16 -28.65 -9.26
C ILE A 288 6.01 -27.17 -9.58
N ILE A 289 5.60 -26.87 -10.80
CA ILE A 289 5.48 -25.50 -11.30
C ILE A 289 4.15 -25.27 -12.01
N THR A 290 3.69 -24.02 -12.02
CA THR A 290 2.51 -23.61 -12.81
C THR A 290 2.88 -22.97 -14.16
N LYS A 291 4.16 -22.98 -14.55
CA LYS A 291 4.65 -22.40 -15.83
C LYS A 291 3.84 -22.91 -17.01
N ASN A 292 3.50 -22.02 -17.96
CA ASN A 292 2.69 -22.30 -19.16
C ASN A 292 1.25 -22.76 -18.89
N LYS A 293 0.81 -22.81 -17.61
CA LYS A 293 -0.55 -23.20 -17.21
C LYS A 293 -1.26 -22.09 -16.45
N LYS A 294 -0.62 -21.55 -15.41
CA LYS A 294 -1.14 -20.47 -14.59
C LYS A 294 -0.03 -19.49 -14.26
N THR A 295 -0.19 -18.26 -14.73
CA THR A 295 0.68 -17.12 -14.40
C THR A 295 -0.16 -15.97 -13.88
N PHE A 296 0.42 -15.15 -13.02
CA PHE A 296 -0.29 -14.05 -12.37
C PHE A 296 0.60 -12.82 -12.32
N LYS A 297 -0.01 -11.66 -12.53
CA LYS A 297 0.62 -10.36 -12.36
C LYS A 297 -0.20 -9.57 -11.36
N TYR A 298 0.46 -9.10 -10.29
CA TYR A 298 -0.14 -8.35 -9.20
C TYR A 298 -1.27 -9.09 -8.47
N GLY A 299 -1.53 -8.70 -7.25
CA GLY A 299 -2.56 -9.31 -6.45
C GLY A 299 -2.11 -9.57 -5.02
N LYS A 300 -2.90 -10.33 -4.30
CA LYS A 300 -2.54 -10.96 -3.04
C LYS A 300 -2.40 -12.45 -3.31
N MET A 301 -1.23 -13.01 -3.02
CA MET A 301 -0.94 -14.44 -3.12
C MET A 301 -0.73 -14.99 -1.72
N GLU A 302 -1.23 -16.19 -1.47
CA GLU A 302 -1.09 -16.90 -0.19
C GLU A 302 -0.77 -18.36 -0.43
N ILE A 303 0.23 -18.86 0.30
CA ILE A 303 0.58 -20.26 0.43
C ILE A 303 0.39 -20.62 1.90
N ARG A 304 -0.49 -21.56 2.22
CA ARG A 304 -0.61 -22.09 3.58
C ARG A 304 0.09 -23.41 3.65
N ALA A 305 1.13 -23.46 4.48
CA ALA A 305 2.04 -24.61 4.49
C ALA A 305 2.61 -24.89 5.88
N LYS A 306 3.01 -26.15 6.06
CA LYS A 306 3.81 -26.65 7.16
C LYS A 306 5.09 -27.26 6.56
N ALA A 307 6.23 -26.66 6.83
CA ALA A 307 7.51 -27.04 6.24
C ALA A 307 7.98 -28.41 6.72
N ALA A 308 8.91 -29.02 5.99
CA ALA A 308 9.73 -30.13 6.48
C ALA A 308 10.66 -29.62 7.60
N GLY A 309 10.90 -30.46 8.60
CA GLY A 309 11.68 -30.13 9.80
C GLY A 309 13.01 -30.87 9.91
N GLY A 310 13.24 -31.83 9.03
CA GLY A 310 14.48 -32.63 8.99
C GLY A 310 15.70 -31.78 8.65
N LYS A 311 16.80 -32.04 9.35
CA LYS A 311 18.04 -31.31 9.18
C LYS A 311 18.57 -31.43 7.76
N GLY A 312 18.79 -30.27 7.11
CA GLY A 312 19.21 -30.22 5.72
C GLY A 312 18.05 -30.17 4.71
N THR A 313 16.77 -30.09 5.14
CA THR A 313 15.65 -29.81 4.24
C THR A 313 15.54 -28.31 3.95
N TRP A 314 15.00 -27.98 2.78
CA TRP A 314 14.73 -26.62 2.33
C TRP A 314 13.39 -26.61 1.58
N SER A 315 12.31 -26.42 2.33
CA SER A 315 10.96 -26.31 1.77
C SER A 315 10.73 -24.92 1.24
N ALA A 316 10.29 -24.78 -0.01
CA ALA A 316 10.06 -23.49 -0.65
C ALA A 316 8.69 -23.40 -1.34
N GLY A 317 8.13 -22.20 -1.25
CA GLY A 317 6.96 -21.76 -2.02
C GLY A 317 7.23 -20.37 -2.58
N TRP A 318 7.43 -20.25 -3.88
CA TRP A 318 8.02 -19.12 -4.53
C TRP A 318 7.51 -18.89 -5.95
N MET A 319 7.97 -17.83 -6.61
CA MET A 319 7.54 -17.47 -7.96
C MET A 319 8.72 -16.98 -8.79
N LEU A 320 8.76 -17.37 -10.07
CA LEU A 320 9.66 -16.84 -11.09
C LEU A 320 8.89 -16.10 -12.18
N GLY A 321 9.55 -15.15 -12.81
CA GLY A 321 9.09 -14.53 -14.05
C GLY A 321 8.82 -15.57 -15.14
N ASP A 322 7.78 -15.36 -15.93
CA ASP A 322 7.33 -16.35 -16.94
C ASP A 322 8.13 -16.29 -18.25
N GLY A 323 9.15 -15.43 -18.31
CA GLY A 323 10.00 -15.20 -19.49
C GLY A 323 9.44 -14.15 -20.44
N THR A 324 8.33 -13.47 -20.11
CA THR A 324 7.80 -12.36 -20.90
C THR A 324 8.36 -11.00 -20.49
N GLY A 325 9.06 -10.95 -19.35
CA GLY A 325 9.77 -9.76 -18.87
C GLY A 325 11.15 -9.60 -19.55
N ASP A 326 12.19 -9.66 -18.72
CA ASP A 326 13.57 -9.50 -19.23
C ASP A 326 14.10 -10.83 -19.80
N GLN A 327 14.41 -10.83 -21.09
CA GLN A 327 14.88 -12.00 -21.85
C GLN A 327 16.30 -12.47 -21.44
N ARG A 328 17.01 -11.72 -20.61
CA ARG A 328 18.31 -12.13 -20.05
C ARG A 328 18.18 -13.30 -19.05
N GLY A 329 16.92 -13.61 -18.62
CA GLY A 329 16.65 -14.67 -17.67
C GLY A 329 16.89 -14.25 -16.21
N TRP A 330 17.17 -15.22 -15.35
CA TRP A 330 17.46 -14.95 -13.94
C TRP A 330 18.81 -14.23 -13.75
N PRO A 331 18.92 -13.20 -12.84
CA PRO A 331 17.88 -12.67 -11.96
C PRO A 331 17.10 -11.49 -12.58
N TYR A 332 17.27 -11.22 -13.86
CA TYR A 332 16.70 -10.05 -14.54
C TYR A 332 15.18 -10.15 -14.70
N ASP A 333 14.68 -11.38 -14.91
CA ASP A 333 13.25 -11.67 -15.00
C ASP A 333 12.56 -11.79 -13.61
N GLY A 334 13.33 -11.60 -12.54
CA GLY A 334 12.86 -11.50 -11.17
C GLY A 334 12.46 -12.82 -10.53
N GLU A 335 12.55 -12.84 -9.16
CA GLU A 335 12.11 -13.95 -8.32
C GLU A 335 11.50 -13.40 -7.03
N ILE A 336 10.43 -14.04 -6.55
CA ILE A 336 9.72 -13.68 -5.32
C ILE A 336 9.58 -14.93 -4.46
N ASP A 337 10.32 -15.01 -3.37
CA ASP A 337 10.24 -16.12 -2.43
C ASP A 337 9.21 -15.80 -1.37
N ILE A 338 8.04 -16.43 -1.48
CA ILE A 338 6.93 -16.22 -0.54
C ILE A 338 7.25 -16.92 0.79
N MET A 339 7.97 -18.03 0.75
CA MET A 339 8.54 -18.71 1.91
C MET A 339 9.71 -19.61 1.51
N GLU A 340 10.75 -19.63 2.31
CA GLU A 340 11.86 -20.57 2.23
C GLU A 340 12.23 -21.04 3.63
N ALA A 341 11.84 -22.25 4.00
CA ALA A 341 12.16 -22.82 5.30
C ALA A 341 13.48 -23.59 5.21
N MET A 342 14.53 -23.02 5.80
CA MET A 342 15.90 -23.53 5.76
C MET A 342 16.59 -23.36 7.12
N SER A 343 17.81 -23.83 7.27
CA SER A 343 18.53 -23.85 8.58
C SER A 343 18.64 -22.48 9.26
N GLY A 344 18.68 -21.38 8.50
CA GLY A 344 18.74 -20.00 9.00
C GLY A 344 17.40 -19.40 9.41
N GLY A 345 16.27 -20.12 9.22
CA GLY A 345 14.92 -19.63 9.50
C GLY A 345 13.99 -19.71 8.29
N VAL A 346 12.98 -18.83 8.25
CA VAL A 346 12.03 -18.78 7.14
C VAL A 346 12.00 -17.36 6.57
N PRO A 347 12.98 -16.96 5.75
CA PRO A 347 12.94 -15.66 5.08
C PRO A 347 11.86 -15.61 3.99
N GLN A 348 11.50 -14.39 3.63
CA GLN A 348 10.80 -14.02 2.41
C GLN A 348 11.73 -13.11 1.61
N THR A 349 11.92 -13.36 0.31
CA THR A 349 13.07 -12.81 -0.42
C THR A 349 12.62 -12.16 -1.74
N ILE A 350 13.40 -11.19 -2.21
CA ILE A 350 13.35 -10.62 -3.55
C ILE A 350 14.69 -10.83 -4.23
N HIS A 351 14.67 -11.36 -5.46
CA HIS A 351 15.80 -11.39 -6.36
C HIS A 351 15.51 -10.57 -7.61
N CYS A 352 16.44 -9.70 -7.96
CA CYS A 352 16.45 -8.92 -9.19
C CYS A 352 17.90 -8.51 -9.50
N GLU A 353 18.13 -7.87 -10.65
CA GLU A 353 19.47 -7.47 -11.08
C GLU A 353 20.28 -6.77 -9.98
N ARG A 354 19.68 -5.80 -9.28
CA ARG A 354 20.33 -5.01 -8.23
C ARG A 354 20.93 -5.87 -7.10
N PHE A 355 20.26 -6.96 -6.73
CA PHE A 355 20.64 -7.76 -5.56
C PHE A 355 21.42 -9.02 -5.90
N ASN A 356 21.38 -9.50 -7.15
CA ASN A 356 21.96 -10.78 -7.53
C ASN A 356 23.06 -10.69 -8.58
N ASN A 357 23.05 -9.68 -9.45
CA ASN A 357 24.02 -9.54 -10.54
C ASN A 357 25.20 -8.60 -10.22
N GLN A 358 25.13 -7.84 -9.18
CA GLN A 358 26.21 -6.95 -8.74
C GLN A 358 27.05 -7.65 -7.70
N SER A 359 28.37 -7.74 -7.95
CA SER A 359 29.35 -8.34 -7.07
C SER A 359 28.98 -8.27 -5.59
N TRP A 360 28.86 -9.42 -4.95
CA TRP A 360 28.84 -9.79 -3.51
C TRP A 360 28.46 -8.74 -2.43
N SER A 361 28.47 -7.44 -2.73
CA SER A 361 28.24 -6.38 -1.76
C SER A 361 26.76 -6.05 -1.51
N HIS A 362 25.81 -6.58 -2.29
CA HIS A 362 24.42 -6.19 -2.19
C HIS A 362 23.46 -7.31 -1.72
N GLY A 363 23.83 -8.59 -1.83
CA GLY A 363 23.04 -9.73 -1.35
C GLY A 363 21.56 -9.72 -1.75
N ASN A 364 20.85 -10.78 -1.42
CA ASN A 364 19.39 -10.84 -1.59
C ASN A 364 18.68 -9.86 -0.67
N LYS A 365 17.51 -9.34 -1.08
CA LYS A 365 16.67 -8.53 -0.21
C LYS A 365 15.74 -9.42 0.63
N ASN A 366 16.22 -9.83 1.78
CA ASN A 366 15.53 -10.74 2.69
C ASN A 366 14.68 -9.99 3.73
N TYR A 367 13.54 -10.56 4.05
CA TYR A 367 12.64 -10.11 5.11
C TYR A 367 12.42 -11.24 6.12
N ALA A 368 12.89 -11.04 7.35
CA ALA A 368 12.76 -12.02 8.40
C ALA A 368 11.30 -12.21 8.85
N THR A 369 10.80 -13.42 8.80
CA THR A 369 9.45 -13.75 9.29
C THR A 369 9.37 -13.83 10.82
N GLY A 370 10.51 -14.06 11.47
CA GLY A 370 10.59 -14.38 12.90
C GLY A 370 10.28 -15.85 13.21
N LEU A 371 10.16 -16.70 12.19
CA LEU A 371 10.01 -18.14 12.33
C LEU A 371 11.38 -18.83 12.18
N THR A 372 11.62 -19.86 12.97
CA THR A 372 12.67 -20.86 12.73
C THR A 372 12.12 -21.97 11.84
N GLN A 373 13.00 -22.74 11.20
CA GLN A 373 12.58 -23.92 10.44
C GLN A 373 11.74 -24.87 11.31
N ALA A 374 12.22 -25.18 12.53
CA ALA A 374 11.49 -26.05 13.47
C ALA A 374 10.07 -25.56 13.75
N LYS A 375 9.86 -24.27 14.05
CA LYS A 375 8.51 -23.71 14.27
C LYS A 375 7.63 -23.79 13.03
N SER A 376 8.19 -23.60 11.84
CA SER A 376 7.44 -23.74 10.58
C SER A 376 7.05 -25.18 10.28
N ALA A 377 7.76 -26.16 10.85
CA ALA A 377 7.49 -27.60 10.76
C ALA A 377 6.49 -28.10 11.84
N GLU A 378 6.27 -27.34 12.92
CA GLU A 378 5.30 -27.72 13.97
C GLU A 378 3.85 -27.50 13.53
N THR A 379 3.57 -26.39 12.84
CA THR A 379 2.21 -26.00 12.49
C THR A 379 2.14 -25.27 11.15
N TYR A 380 0.92 -25.20 10.60
CA TYR A 380 0.67 -24.44 9.37
C TYR A 380 0.73 -22.94 9.63
N HIS A 381 1.43 -22.24 8.74
CA HIS A 381 1.42 -20.81 8.62
C HIS A 381 0.91 -20.37 7.25
N THR A 382 0.31 -19.20 7.16
CA THR A 382 -0.06 -18.59 5.89
C THR A 382 0.99 -17.57 5.49
N TYR A 383 1.83 -17.93 4.54
CA TYR A 383 2.82 -17.05 3.94
C TYR A 383 2.18 -16.31 2.77
N GLY A 384 2.43 -15.02 2.63
CA GLY A 384 1.76 -14.28 1.57
C GLY A 384 2.48 -13.04 1.13
N ILE A 385 2.05 -12.55 -0.03
CA ILE A 385 2.46 -11.26 -0.58
C ILE A 385 1.25 -10.42 -0.98
N ILE A 386 1.41 -9.10 -0.92
CA ILE A 386 0.57 -8.13 -1.62
C ILE A 386 1.46 -7.45 -2.64
N TRP A 387 1.28 -7.82 -3.89
CA TRP A 387 2.09 -7.36 -5.01
C TRP A 387 1.30 -6.38 -5.86
N THR A 388 1.87 -5.19 -6.06
CA THR A 388 1.29 -4.08 -6.82
C THR A 388 2.27 -3.61 -7.90
N ASP A 389 1.89 -2.63 -8.70
CA ASP A 389 2.75 -1.94 -9.64
C ASP A 389 3.85 -1.06 -9.00
N LYS A 390 3.96 -1.05 -7.66
CA LYS A 390 4.86 -0.15 -6.92
C LYS A 390 5.64 -0.80 -5.80
N TYR A 391 5.11 -1.87 -5.23
CA TYR A 391 5.72 -2.53 -4.07
C TYR A 391 5.27 -3.97 -3.96
N ILE A 392 6.07 -4.76 -3.25
CA ILE A 392 5.73 -6.10 -2.77
C ILE A 392 5.79 -6.05 -1.24
N GLN A 393 4.65 -6.32 -0.58
CA GLN A 393 4.56 -6.42 0.87
C GLN A 393 4.47 -7.90 1.26
N PHE A 394 5.35 -8.33 2.13
CA PHE A 394 5.38 -9.68 2.66
C PHE A 394 4.56 -9.84 3.93
N THR A 395 3.88 -10.98 4.10
CA THR A 395 3.04 -11.27 5.27
C THR A 395 3.24 -12.70 5.74
N VAL A 396 3.11 -12.92 7.06
CA VAL A 396 2.92 -14.24 7.67
C VAL A 396 1.73 -14.15 8.60
N ASP A 397 0.76 -15.07 8.45
CA ASP A 397 -0.50 -15.09 9.20
C ASP A 397 -1.24 -13.75 9.16
N GLY A 398 -1.18 -13.08 8.00
CA GLY A 398 -1.78 -11.77 7.77
C GLY A 398 -1.03 -10.58 8.41
N VAL A 399 0.09 -10.84 9.10
CA VAL A 399 0.91 -9.79 9.72
C VAL A 399 2.01 -9.37 8.74
N ASN A 400 2.15 -8.06 8.51
CA ASN A 400 3.23 -7.49 7.67
C ASN A 400 4.60 -7.81 8.27
N LYS A 401 5.49 -8.40 7.45
CA LYS A 401 6.88 -8.75 7.80
C LYS A 401 7.89 -7.86 7.08
N GLY A 402 7.53 -7.31 5.93
CA GLY A 402 8.40 -6.46 5.16
C GLY A 402 7.70 -5.80 3.98
N LEU A 403 8.31 -4.73 3.50
CA LEU A 403 7.86 -4.00 2.32
C LEU A 403 9.05 -3.75 1.40
N TYR A 404 9.01 -4.32 0.21
CA TYR A 404 9.91 -3.97 -0.87
C TYR A 404 9.30 -2.87 -1.72
N ASP A 405 9.91 -1.68 -1.69
CA ASP A 405 9.51 -0.51 -2.46
C ASP A 405 10.75 0.08 -3.15
N PRO A 406 10.88 -0.07 -4.49
CA PRO A 406 12.05 0.38 -5.22
C PRO A 406 12.21 1.91 -5.22
N SER A 407 11.17 2.68 -4.89
CA SER A 407 11.30 4.14 -4.70
C SER A 407 12.21 4.55 -3.55
N MET A 408 12.63 3.58 -2.72
CA MET A 408 13.64 3.78 -1.66
C MET A 408 15.08 3.86 -2.23
N TYR A 409 15.28 3.51 -3.48
CA TYR A 409 16.57 3.53 -4.18
C TYR A 409 16.67 4.74 -5.12
N ASP A 410 17.88 4.99 -5.63
CA ASP A 410 18.10 6.05 -6.61
C ASP A 410 17.34 5.75 -7.91
N ALA A 411 16.70 6.78 -8.48
CA ALA A 411 15.91 6.64 -9.70
C ALA A 411 16.74 6.16 -10.91
N SER A 412 18.07 6.37 -10.90
CA SER A 412 18.98 5.92 -11.96
C SER A 412 19.17 4.41 -12.01
N ILE A 413 18.83 3.69 -10.94
CA ILE A 413 18.95 2.22 -10.83
C ILE A 413 17.57 1.55 -10.66
N TYR A 414 16.47 2.28 -10.89
CA TYR A 414 15.12 1.76 -10.67
C TYR A 414 14.87 0.48 -11.46
N ASP A 415 15.26 0.43 -12.73
CA ASP A 415 15.06 -0.75 -13.58
C ASP A 415 15.81 -1.97 -13.07
N GLN A 416 16.98 -1.79 -12.44
CA GLN A 416 17.73 -2.87 -11.80
C GLN A 416 17.05 -3.36 -10.50
N CYS A 417 16.23 -2.52 -9.88
CA CYS A 417 15.53 -2.83 -8.64
C CYS A 417 14.11 -3.38 -8.86
N TRP A 418 13.54 -3.28 -10.05
CA TRP A 418 12.16 -3.64 -10.31
C TRP A 418 12.00 -4.52 -11.55
N ALA A 419 11.93 -5.83 -11.32
CA ALA A 419 11.68 -6.86 -12.33
C ALA A 419 10.26 -7.45 -12.22
N PHE A 420 9.31 -6.77 -11.53
CA PHE A 420 8.04 -7.34 -11.08
C PHE A 420 6.84 -6.69 -11.77
N ASP A 421 6.95 -6.39 -13.08
CA ASP A 421 5.88 -5.76 -13.85
C ASP A 421 5.33 -6.62 -14.99
N HIS A 422 5.61 -7.93 -14.96
CA HIS A 422 5.10 -8.96 -15.88
C HIS A 422 4.56 -10.16 -15.09
N PRO A 423 3.97 -11.18 -15.73
CA PRO A 423 3.44 -12.35 -15.04
C PRO A 423 4.51 -13.26 -14.45
N PHE A 424 4.19 -13.91 -13.34
CA PHE A 424 5.02 -14.89 -12.63
C PHE A 424 4.23 -16.20 -12.45
N PHE A 425 4.95 -17.32 -12.40
CA PHE A 425 4.38 -18.65 -12.09
C PHE A 425 4.86 -19.15 -10.74
N PHE A 426 4.05 -19.98 -10.08
CA PHE A 426 4.40 -20.61 -8.80
C PHE A 426 5.31 -21.80 -8.97
N ILE A 427 6.17 -22.00 -7.95
CA ILE A 427 7.02 -23.17 -7.73
C ILE A 427 6.81 -23.63 -6.29
N LEU A 428 6.61 -24.94 -6.10
CA LEU A 428 6.61 -25.61 -4.81
C LEU A 428 7.61 -26.75 -4.86
N ASN A 429 8.57 -26.77 -3.93
CA ASN A 429 9.59 -27.82 -3.85
C ASN A 429 10.09 -27.98 -2.42
N CYS A 430 10.73 -29.11 -2.18
CA CYS A 430 11.58 -29.30 -1.00
C CYS A 430 12.95 -29.78 -1.46
N ALA A 431 13.94 -28.90 -1.41
CA ALA A 431 15.33 -29.27 -1.66
C ALA A 431 15.95 -29.98 -0.44
N VAL A 432 17.07 -30.67 -0.65
CA VAL A 432 17.89 -31.29 0.40
C VAL A 432 19.34 -30.95 0.14
N GLY A 433 20.04 -30.46 1.16
CA GLY A 433 21.40 -29.99 1.02
C GLY A 433 21.48 -28.68 0.20
N GLY A 434 22.66 -28.42 -0.35
CA GLY A 434 22.95 -27.19 -1.08
C GLY A 434 23.35 -26.03 -0.19
N ASN A 435 23.46 -24.85 -0.82
CA ASN A 435 24.06 -23.65 -0.20
C ASN A 435 23.29 -23.10 1.00
N ALA A 436 21.97 -23.33 1.10
CA ALA A 436 21.10 -22.71 2.10
C ALA A 436 20.48 -23.70 3.11
N ALA A 437 20.40 -24.99 2.78
CA ALA A 437 19.78 -25.98 3.66
C ALA A 437 20.59 -26.28 4.93
N GLY A 438 21.87 -25.95 4.93
CA GLY A 438 22.81 -26.26 6.03
C GLY A 438 23.27 -27.72 6.02
N GLU A 439 23.72 -28.20 7.19
CA GLU A 439 24.17 -29.58 7.36
C GLU A 439 23.03 -30.57 7.15
N VAL A 440 23.28 -31.63 6.39
CA VAL A 440 22.34 -32.73 6.18
C VAL A 440 22.66 -33.87 7.13
N SER A 441 21.69 -34.26 7.96
CA SER A 441 21.78 -35.45 8.82
C SER A 441 20.40 -36.11 8.92
N THR A 442 20.33 -37.22 9.66
CA THR A 442 19.06 -37.92 9.89
C THR A 442 18.18 -37.29 10.99
N ASP A 443 18.70 -36.26 11.66
CA ASP A 443 17.96 -35.58 12.73
C ASP A 443 16.67 -34.94 12.22
N GLY A 444 15.55 -35.25 12.86
CA GLY A 444 14.22 -34.76 12.48
C GLY A 444 13.56 -35.51 11.31
N TRP A 445 14.26 -36.45 10.68
CA TRP A 445 13.71 -37.30 9.63
C TRP A 445 13.05 -38.56 10.20
N THR A 446 12.04 -39.08 9.51
CA THR A 446 11.34 -40.33 9.88
C THR A 446 12.03 -41.52 9.26
N ASN A 447 12.51 -42.45 10.09
CA ASN A 447 13.06 -43.74 9.62
C ASN A 447 11.95 -44.62 9.07
N LYS A 448 12.11 -45.08 7.83
CA LYS A 448 11.14 -45.94 7.09
C LYS A 448 11.61 -47.40 7.04
N GLY A 449 12.72 -47.75 7.69
CA GLY A 449 13.27 -49.08 7.76
C GLY A 449 14.52 -49.25 6.92
N THR A 450 15.15 -50.40 7.12
CA THR A 450 16.40 -50.80 6.45
C THR A 450 16.17 -52.05 5.61
N VAL A 451 16.54 -51.98 4.33
CA VAL A 451 16.47 -53.11 3.41
C VAL A 451 17.86 -53.26 2.73
N ASN A 452 18.42 -54.45 2.76
CA ASN A 452 19.74 -54.77 2.17
C ASN A 452 20.88 -53.78 2.58
N GLY A 453 20.88 -53.37 3.84
CA GLY A 453 21.87 -52.42 4.37
C GLY A 453 21.68 -50.97 3.95
N VAL A 454 20.56 -50.61 3.36
CA VAL A 454 20.16 -49.26 3.03
C VAL A 454 18.97 -48.83 3.90
N THR A 455 19.15 -47.79 4.70
CA THR A 455 18.10 -47.21 5.53
C THR A 455 17.47 -46.05 4.77
N THR A 456 16.12 -46.05 4.67
CA THR A 456 15.35 -45.00 4.04
C THR A 456 14.84 -44.02 5.11
N TRP A 457 15.00 -42.74 4.84
CA TRP A 457 14.52 -41.64 5.69
C TRP A 457 13.60 -40.73 4.86
N GLU A 458 12.47 -40.29 5.42
CA GLU A 458 11.54 -39.40 4.80
C GLU A 458 11.20 -38.22 5.73
N ASP A 459 10.90 -37.10 5.12
CA ASP A 459 10.28 -35.96 5.78
C ASP A 459 9.13 -35.43 4.93
N TYR A 460 8.37 -34.46 5.44
CA TYR A 460 7.09 -34.08 4.83
C TYR A 460 6.91 -32.57 4.83
N TYR A 461 6.79 -32.00 3.63
CA TYR A 461 6.38 -30.63 3.40
C TYR A 461 4.90 -30.62 2.97
N TYR A 462 4.02 -30.09 3.81
CA TYR A 462 2.58 -30.04 3.59
C TYR A 462 2.18 -28.67 3.06
N VAL A 463 1.45 -28.62 1.95
CA VAL A 463 0.82 -27.41 1.42
C VAL A 463 -0.68 -27.60 1.42
N ASP A 464 -1.38 -26.83 2.27
CA ASP A 464 -2.86 -26.87 2.40
C ASP A 464 -3.53 -26.17 1.22
N TYR A 465 -3.01 -25.01 0.81
CA TYR A 465 -3.49 -24.33 -0.37
C TYR A 465 -2.49 -23.34 -0.97
N VAL A 466 -2.70 -23.05 -2.25
CA VAL A 466 -2.19 -21.84 -2.93
C VAL A 466 -3.38 -21.03 -3.41
N ARG A 467 -3.44 -19.75 -3.06
CA ARG A 467 -4.56 -18.86 -3.40
C ARG A 467 -4.08 -17.55 -4.00
N VAL A 468 -4.75 -17.11 -5.07
CA VAL A 468 -4.49 -15.83 -5.72
C VAL A 468 -5.76 -14.98 -5.70
N TYR A 469 -5.60 -13.74 -5.25
CA TYR A 469 -6.67 -12.75 -5.16
C TYR A 469 -6.28 -11.49 -5.95
N GLN A 470 -7.22 -10.98 -6.75
CA GLN A 470 -7.05 -9.74 -7.52
C GLN A 470 -8.20 -8.74 -7.32
#